data_7aaf0ca4810e279daa190442172a7ccf
#
_entry.id   7aaf0ca4810e279daa190442172a7ccf
#
_cell.length_a   1.000
_cell.length_b   1.000
_cell.length_c   1.000
_cell.angle_alpha   90.00
_cell.angle_beta   90.00
_cell.angle_gamma   90.00
#
_symmetry.space_group_name_H-M   'P 1'
#
loop_
_entity.id
_entity.type
_entity.pdbx_description
1 polymer ?
#
loop_
_entity_poly.entity_id
_entity_poly.type
_entity_poly.pdbx_seq_one_letter_code
_entity_poly.pdbx_strand_id
1 'polypeptide(L)'
;MFKINNNDFKILVKYKEFLNILDNMLENIPRKDIFYKDKMRHIAMNLLHNILLASYEVNYDNLNNCKASIKSDIALLDFMLDRLYQKRYINEKCIFNCGQILIEINKMTTGWINAKVKDES
;
A
#
# COMPACT_ATOMS: atom_id res chain seq x y z
N MET A 1 -3.44 -8.89 -21.12
CA MET A 1 -3.72 -8.38 -19.76
C MET A 1 -4.11 -9.53 -18.84
N PHE A 2 -3.77 -9.45 -17.59
CA PHE A 2 -4.06 -10.49 -16.61
C PHE A 2 -5.56 -10.62 -16.36
N LYS A 3 -6.02 -11.85 -16.14
CA LYS A 3 -7.34 -12.07 -15.59
C LYS A 3 -7.22 -11.93 -14.07
N ILE A 4 -7.86 -10.90 -13.54
CA ILE A 4 -7.91 -10.62 -12.11
C ILE A 4 -9.36 -10.71 -11.70
N ASN A 5 -9.66 -11.36 -10.56
CA ASN A 5 -11.03 -11.44 -10.08
C ASN A 5 -11.55 -10.07 -9.64
N ASN A 6 -12.85 -9.92 -9.43
CA ASN A 6 -13.46 -8.63 -9.12
C ASN A 6 -12.91 -7.99 -7.84
N ASN A 7 -12.58 -8.79 -6.82
CA ASN A 7 -12.05 -8.27 -5.55
C ASN A 7 -10.63 -7.74 -5.75
N ASP A 8 -9.79 -8.48 -6.48
CA ASP A 8 -8.43 -8.07 -6.79
C ASP A 8 -8.45 -6.77 -7.60
N PHE A 9 -9.37 -6.68 -8.56
CA PHE A 9 -9.52 -5.49 -9.39
C PHE A 9 -9.85 -4.26 -8.56
N LYS A 10 -10.78 -4.38 -7.60
CA LYS A 10 -11.14 -3.25 -6.72
C LYS A 10 -9.96 -2.78 -5.89
N ILE A 11 -9.17 -3.72 -5.36
CA ILE A 11 -7.97 -3.40 -4.59
C ILE A 11 -6.97 -2.65 -5.46
N LEU A 12 -6.74 -3.12 -6.68
CA LEU A 12 -5.79 -2.49 -7.60
C LEU A 12 -6.24 -1.10 -8.03
N VAL A 13 -7.53 -0.88 -8.25
CA VAL A 13 -8.07 0.45 -8.56
C VAL A 13 -7.81 1.41 -7.41
N LYS A 14 -8.07 0.98 -6.18
CA LYS A 14 -7.83 1.80 -4.99
C LYS A 14 -6.34 2.06 -4.82
N TYR A 15 -5.50 1.06 -5.06
CA TYR A 15 -4.06 1.21 -4.95
C TYR A 15 -3.50 2.18 -5.99
N LYS A 16 -4.02 2.14 -7.21
CA LYS A 16 -3.65 3.08 -8.27
C LYS A 16 -3.98 4.52 -7.87
N GLU A 17 -5.15 4.72 -7.25
CA GLU A 17 -5.53 6.01 -6.70
C GLU A 17 -4.51 6.48 -5.66
N PHE A 18 -4.09 5.60 -4.77
CA PHE A 18 -3.06 5.90 -3.77
C PHE A 18 -1.74 6.30 -4.44
N LEU A 19 -1.29 5.53 -5.44
CA LEU A 19 -0.04 5.84 -6.14
C LEU A 19 -0.06 7.20 -6.80
N ASN A 20 -1.19 7.60 -7.39
CA ASN A 20 -1.31 8.91 -8.03
C ASN A 20 -1.16 10.03 -6.99
N ILE A 21 -1.79 9.87 -5.84
CA ILE A 21 -1.68 10.85 -4.75
C ILE A 21 -0.26 10.89 -4.22
N LEU A 22 0.34 9.73 -4.01
CA LEU A 22 1.72 9.62 -3.50
C LEU A 22 2.71 10.28 -4.46
N ASP A 23 2.62 10.00 -5.74
CA ASP A 23 3.53 10.56 -6.74
C ASP A 23 3.47 12.09 -6.74
N ASN A 24 2.27 12.66 -6.71
CA ASN A 24 2.10 14.11 -6.65
C ASN A 24 2.70 14.70 -5.39
N MET A 25 2.50 14.04 -4.26
CA MET A 25 3.01 14.48 -2.97
C MET A 25 4.54 14.45 -2.92
N LEU A 26 5.13 13.38 -3.46
CA LEU A 26 6.59 13.19 -3.43
C LEU A 26 7.33 14.21 -4.28
N GLU A 27 6.69 14.81 -5.27
CA GLU A 27 7.29 15.86 -6.08
C GLU A 27 7.68 17.09 -5.26
N ASN A 28 7.03 17.33 -4.13
CA ASN A 28 7.28 18.48 -3.27
C ASN A 28 8.44 18.29 -2.30
N ILE A 29 9.02 17.09 -2.25
CA ILE A 29 10.12 16.80 -1.32
C ILE A 29 11.41 17.42 -1.85
N PRO A 30 12.10 18.26 -1.06
CA PRO A 30 13.34 18.88 -1.49
C PRO A 30 14.48 17.87 -1.62
N ARG A 31 15.47 18.24 -2.42
CA ARG A 31 16.61 17.36 -2.76
C ARG A 31 17.37 16.84 -1.54
N LYS A 32 17.45 17.64 -0.49
CA LYS A 32 18.14 17.22 0.75
C LYS A 32 17.50 16.01 1.43
N ASP A 33 16.22 15.77 1.16
CA ASP A 33 15.45 14.66 1.73
C ASP A 33 15.03 13.64 0.66
N ILE A 34 15.79 13.56 -0.42
CA ILE A 34 15.50 12.64 -1.53
C ILE A 34 15.41 11.18 -1.05
N PHE A 35 16.08 10.84 0.04
CA PHE A 35 16.01 9.51 0.65
C PHE A 35 14.57 9.11 0.95
N TYR A 36 13.76 10.02 1.52
CA TYR A 36 12.36 9.73 1.82
C TYR A 36 11.58 9.43 0.55
N LYS A 37 11.79 10.23 -0.48
CA LYS A 37 11.13 10.06 -1.77
C LYS A 37 11.41 8.70 -2.37
N ASP A 38 12.68 8.33 -2.47
CA ASP A 38 13.11 7.07 -3.08
C ASP A 38 12.64 5.88 -2.25
N LYS A 39 12.77 5.97 -0.93
CA LYS A 39 12.36 4.89 -0.02
C LYS A 39 10.86 4.65 -0.07
N MET A 40 10.07 5.72 -0.08
CA MET A 40 8.61 5.58 -0.13
C MET A 40 8.14 4.99 -1.45
N ARG A 41 8.76 5.37 -2.57
CA ARG A 41 8.46 4.76 -3.86
C ARG A 41 8.79 3.26 -3.85
N HIS A 42 9.93 2.91 -3.26
CA HIS A 42 10.34 1.51 -3.16
C HIS A 42 9.36 0.70 -2.32
N ILE A 43 8.95 1.22 -1.17
CA ILE A 43 7.98 0.56 -0.29
C ILE A 43 6.63 0.41 -1.01
N ALA A 44 6.19 1.45 -1.71
CA ALA A 44 4.92 1.41 -2.44
C ALA A 44 4.93 0.34 -3.54
N MET A 45 6.05 0.19 -4.24
CA MET A 45 6.19 -0.86 -5.26
C MET A 45 6.25 -2.25 -4.63
N ASN A 46 6.93 -2.39 -3.49
CA ASN A 46 6.97 -3.65 -2.76
C ASN A 46 5.58 -4.06 -2.24
N LEU A 47 4.82 -3.09 -1.76
CA LEU A 47 3.44 -3.32 -1.33
C LEU A 47 2.58 -3.80 -2.49
N LEU A 48 2.68 -3.16 -3.64
CA LEU A 48 1.97 -3.59 -4.84
C LEU A 48 2.37 -5.00 -5.25
N HIS A 49 3.67 -5.30 -5.21
CA HIS A 49 4.18 -6.64 -5.52
C HIS A 49 3.54 -7.69 -4.62
N ASN A 50 3.45 -7.43 -3.32
CA ASN A 50 2.86 -8.36 -2.37
C ASN A 50 1.35 -8.53 -2.58
N ILE A 51 0.64 -7.47 -2.97
CA ILE A 51 -0.77 -7.57 -3.32
C ILE A 51 -0.95 -8.49 -4.54
N LEU A 52 -0.13 -8.27 -5.57
CA LEU A 52 -0.18 -9.10 -6.78
C LEU A 52 0.23 -10.54 -6.49
N LEU A 53 1.25 -10.74 -5.67
CA LEU A 53 1.69 -12.08 -5.28
C LEU A 53 0.56 -12.83 -4.56
N ALA A 54 -0.11 -12.17 -3.62
CA ALA A 54 -1.25 -12.76 -2.91
C ALA A 54 -2.40 -13.10 -3.85
N SER A 55 -2.54 -12.36 -4.96
CA SER A 55 -3.57 -12.61 -5.97
C SER A 55 -3.42 -13.98 -6.63
N TYR A 56 -2.18 -14.43 -6.84
CA TYR A 56 -1.87 -15.70 -7.49
C TYR A 56 -1.57 -16.83 -6.51
N GLU A 57 -1.37 -16.51 -5.23
CA GLU A 57 -0.95 -17.49 -4.24
C GLU A 57 -2.12 -18.31 -3.73
N VAL A 58 -1.90 -19.61 -3.55
CA VAL A 58 -2.90 -20.54 -3.01
C VAL A 58 -2.44 -21.22 -1.72
N ASN A 59 -1.15 -21.15 -1.39
CA ASN A 59 -0.60 -21.77 -0.20
C ASN A 59 -0.93 -20.93 1.05
N TYR A 60 -1.46 -21.60 2.07
CA TYR A 60 -1.88 -20.97 3.33
C TYR A 60 -0.77 -20.13 3.98
N ASP A 61 0.42 -20.73 4.14
CA ASP A 61 1.52 -20.06 4.82
C ASP A 61 2.03 -18.86 4.01
N ASN A 62 2.10 -19.00 2.69
CA ASN A 62 2.54 -17.92 1.82
C ASN A 62 1.53 -16.77 1.82
N LEU A 63 0.23 -17.07 1.85
CA LEU A 63 -0.81 -16.03 1.96
C LEU A 63 -0.70 -15.25 3.26
N ASN A 64 -0.44 -15.92 4.37
CA ASN A 64 -0.24 -15.26 5.66
C ASN A 64 1.03 -14.40 5.67
N ASN A 65 2.09 -14.86 5.01
CA ASN A 65 3.31 -14.08 4.85
C ASN A 65 3.06 -12.82 4.01
N CYS A 66 2.30 -12.93 2.93
CA CYS A 66 1.89 -11.78 2.12
C CYS A 66 1.11 -10.77 2.96
N LYS A 67 0.16 -11.26 3.76
CA LYS A 67 -0.64 -10.41 4.63
C LYS A 67 0.24 -9.63 5.62
N ALA A 68 1.18 -10.30 6.26
CA ALA A 68 2.11 -9.67 7.20
C ALA A 68 2.96 -8.61 6.51
N SER A 69 3.48 -8.91 5.31
CA SER A 69 4.29 -7.96 4.53
C SER A 69 3.48 -6.75 4.11
N ILE A 70 2.24 -6.95 3.67
CA ILE A 70 1.34 -5.86 3.28
C ILE A 70 1.08 -4.94 4.47
N LYS A 71 0.74 -5.50 5.62
CA LYS A 71 0.49 -4.70 6.83
C LYS A 71 1.73 -3.93 7.28
N SER A 72 2.88 -4.56 7.22
CA SER A 72 4.15 -3.94 7.57
C SER A 72 4.48 -2.77 6.65
N ASP A 73 4.32 -2.94 5.35
CA ASP A 73 4.58 -1.89 4.37
C ASP A 73 3.61 -0.71 4.55
N ILE A 74 2.33 -0.99 4.81
CA ILE A 74 1.34 0.06 5.08
C ILE A 74 1.72 0.85 6.33
N ALA A 75 2.11 0.15 7.40
CA ALA A 75 2.53 0.80 8.64
C ALA A 75 3.76 1.67 8.42
N LEU A 76 4.72 1.20 7.63
CA LEU A 76 5.93 1.95 7.33
C LEU A 76 5.62 3.19 6.49
N LEU A 77 4.77 3.07 5.48
CA LEU A 77 4.33 4.22 4.69
C LEU A 77 3.63 5.26 5.56
N ASP A 78 2.75 4.82 6.45
CA ASP A 78 2.04 5.71 7.36
C ASP A 78 3.03 6.45 8.26
N PHE A 79 4.01 5.75 8.81
CA PHE A 79 5.06 6.36 9.63
C PHE A 79 5.83 7.41 8.83
N MET A 80 6.21 7.09 7.59
CA MET A 80 6.97 8.02 6.76
C MET A 80 6.13 9.24 6.35
N LEU A 81 4.83 9.06 6.12
CA LEU A 81 3.92 10.17 5.85
C LEU A 81 3.89 11.16 7.03
N ASP A 82 3.83 10.63 8.26
CA ASP A 82 3.91 11.46 9.46
C ASP A 82 5.21 12.26 9.52
N ARG A 83 6.32 11.64 9.14
CA ARG A 83 7.61 12.34 9.08
C ARG A 83 7.59 13.49 8.07
N LEU A 84 7.01 13.26 6.89
CA LEU A 84 6.88 14.32 5.88
C LEU A 84 6.00 15.45 6.36
N TYR A 85 4.93 15.12 7.07
CA TYR A 85 4.05 16.12 7.66
C TYR A 85 4.78 16.96 8.71
N GLN A 86 5.56 16.32 9.59
CA GLN A 86 6.36 17.01 10.59
C GLN A 86 7.41 17.93 9.97
N LYS A 87 7.94 17.54 8.81
CA LYS A 87 8.88 18.38 8.05
C LYS A 87 8.19 19.45 7.23
N ARG A 88 6.85 19.49 7.24
CA ARG A 88 6.01 20.45 6.54
C ARG A 88 6.10 20.38 5.01
N TYR A 89 6.42 19.21 4.48
CA TYR A 89 6.41 18.97 3.03
C TYR A 89 5.03 18.67 2.50
N ILE A 90 4.12 18.20 3.36
CA ILE A 90 2.73 17.91 3.01
C ILE A 90 1.82 18.58 4.04
N ASN A 91 0.61 18.95 3.61
CA ASN A 91 -0.35 19.59 4.49
C ASN A 91 -1.25 18.55 5.18
N GLU A 92 -2.06 19.05 6.14
CA GLU A 92 -2.94 18.20 6.93
C GLU A 92 -3.96 17.47 6.07
N LYS A 93 -4.52 18.12 5.06
CA LYS A 93 -5.49 17.51 4.15
C LYS A 93 -4.86 16.33 3.39
N CYS A 94 -3.64 16.52 2.94
CA CYS A 94 -2.91 15.51 2.16
C CYS A 94 -2.62 14.26 3.01
N ILE A 95 -2.11 14.44 4.23
CA ILE A 95 -1.82 13.32 5.12
C ILE A 95 -3.11 12.59 5.52
N PHE A 96 -4.20 13.33 5.76
CA PHE A 96 -5.48 12.72 6.09
C PHE A 96 -5.99 11.85 4.93
N ASN A 97 -5.98 12.38 3.71
CA ASN A 97 -6.45 11.64 2.54
C ASN A 97 -5.63 10.38 2.30
N CYS A 98 -4.30 10.47 2.40
CA CYS A 98 -3.44 9.30 2.26
C CYS A 98 -3.70 8.27 3.33
N GLY A 99 -3.86 8.72 4.58
CA GLY A 99 -4.15 7.83 5.69
C GLY A 99 -5.47 7.07 5.49
N GLN A 100 -6.50 7.75 5.01
CA GLN A 100 -7.79 7.10 4.75
C GLN A 100 -7.69 6.03 3.66
N ILE A 101 -6.97 6.32 2.59
CA ILE A 101 -6.79 5.35 1.51
C ILE A 101 -5.98 4.14 1.99
N LEU A 102 -4.94 4.36 2.78
CA LEU A 102 -4.16 3.26 3.35
C LEU A 102 -4.99 2.39 4.28
N ILE A 103 -5.86 2.98 5.08
CA ILE A 103 -6.79 2.24 5.94
C ILE A 103 -7.71 1.36 5.08
N GLU A 104 -8.26 1.91 3.99
CA GLU A 104 -9.13 1.16 3.09
C GLU A 104 -8.38 0.01 2.42
N ILE A 105 -7.17 0.26 1.93
CA ILE A 105 -6.34 -0.77 1.32
C ILE A 105 -6.06 -1.89 2.32
N ASN A 106 -5.72 -1.53 3.56
CA ASN A 106 -5.47 -2.51 4.62
C ASN A 106 -6.71 -3.38 4.87
N LYS A 107 -7.89 -2.77 4.99
CA LYS A 107 -9.13 -3.52 5.20
C LYS A 107 -9.46 -4.44 4.04
N MET A 108 -9.33 -3.94 2.81
CA MET A 108 -9.64 -4.72 1.61
C MET A 108 -8.69 -5.91 1.46
N THR A 109 -7.39 -5.69 1.62
CA THR A 109 -6.39 -6.76 1.46
C THR A 109 -6.49 -7.79 2.57
N THR A 110 -6.67 -7.34 3.82
CA THR A 110 -6.82 -8.24 4.97
C THR A 110 -8.06 -9.13 4.82
N GLY A 111 -9.20 -8.52 4.49
CA GLY A 111 -10.44 -9.28 4.32
C GLY A 111 -10.36 -10.27 3.16
N TRP A 112 -9.80 -9.84 2.05
CA TRP A 112 -9.61 -10.67 0.87
C TRP A 112 -8.67 -11.85 1.14
N ILE A 113 -7.51 -11.61 1.76
CA ILE A 113 -6.55 -12.68 2.07
C ILE A 113 -7.15 -13.65 3.09
N ASN A 114 -7.83 -13.13 4.12
CA ASN A 114 -8.49 -13.98 5.12
C ASN A 114 -9.54 -14.89 4.46
N ALA A 115 -10.27 -14.40 3.49
CA ALA A 115 -11.24 -15.20 2.74
C ALA A 115 -10.54 -16.31 1.95
N LYS A 116 -9.41 -16.00 1.29
CA LYS A 116 -8.62 -16.98 0.56
C LYS A 116 -8.04 -18.06 1.50
N VAL A 117 -7.53 -17.66 2.63
CA VAL A 117 -6.97 -18.57 3.64
C VAL A 117 -8.06 -19.51 4.15
N LYS A 118 -9.26 -19.00 4.41
CA LYS A 118 -10.39 -19.80 4.87
C LYS A 118 -10.80 -20.82 3.83
N ASP A 119 -10.81 -20.45 2.54
CA ASP A 119 -11.19 -21.33 1.45
C ASP A 119 -10.18 -22.47 1.26
N GLU A 120 -8.90 -22.21 1.54
CA GLU A 120 -7.83 -23.22 1.43
C GLU A 120 -7.78 -24.16 2.63
N SER A 121 -8.29 -23.76 3.77
CA SER A 121 -8.29 -24.60 4.98
C SER A 121 -9.51 -25.51 5.01
#